data_4a644c0df4dbe5a8b7cd5ea693b3eb55
#
_entry.id   4a644c0df4dbe5a8b7cd5ea693b3eb55
#
_cell.length_a   1.000
_cell.length_b   1.000
_cell.length_c   1.000
_cell.angle_alpha   90.00
_cell.angle_beta   90.00
_cell.angle_gamma   90.00
#
_symmetry.space_group_name_H-M   'P 1'
#
loop_
_entity.id
_entity.type
_entity.pdbx_description
1 polymer ?
#
loop_
_entity_poly.entity_id
_entity_poly.type
_entity_poly.pdbx_seq_one_letter_code
_entity_poly.pdbx_strand_id
1 'polypeptide(L)'
;MNAIALIWGFAEATLFFIVPDVWLTLAGRDKLHRGLIVCLYSLAGALAGGTLMYLWGSQDPQTALRVVESVPAISTEMVGWVSEQLSTQGVVALMLGPLSGTPYKLYAVQAAGAGTSIGLFLLVSVTARLTRFLLVTFVSNYALKGLTRWWPNLNRAGMLIIAWALFYAFYFSVMSG
;
A
#
# COMPACT_ATOMS: atom_id res chain seq x y z
N MET A 1 -15.90 -7.43 -7.59
CA MET A 1 -14.56 -6.88 -7.84
C MET A 1 -14.31 -5.57 -7.09
N ASN A 2 -15.21 -4.59 -7.20
CA ASN A 2 -14.99 -3.25 -6.62
C ASN A 2 -15.03 -3.27 -5.08
N ALA A 3 -15.99 -3.99 -4.47
CA ALA A 3 -16.07 -4.14 -3.02
C ALA A 3 -14.82 -4.80 -2.42
N ILE A 4 -14.26 -5.82 -3.09
CA ILE A 4 -13.01 -6.47 -2.66
C ILE A 4 -11.87 -5.46 -2.64
N ALA A 5 -11.73 -4.65 -3.69
CA ALA A 5 -10.69 -3.62 -3.78
C ALA A 5 -10.80 -2.57 -2.67
N LEU A 6 -12.03 -2.12 -2.38
CA LEU A 6 -12.29 -1.15 -1.32
C LEU A 6 -11.94 -1.74 0.05
N ILE A 7 -12.45 -2.95 0.35
CA ILE A 7 -12.18 -3.63 1.62
C ILE A 7 -10.68 -3.91 1.77
N TRP A 8 -10.01 -4.36 0.71
CA TRP A 8 -8.58 -4.64 0.75
C TRP A 8 -7.74 -3.39 0.96
N GLY A 9 -8.07 -2.28 0.25
CA GLY A 9 -7.40 -1.00 0.45
C GLY A 9 -7.55 -0.48 1.88
N PHE A 10 -8.75 -0.62 2.47
CA PHE A 10 -9.01 -0.28 3.86
C PHE A 10 -8.21 -1.17 4.83
N ALA A 11 -8.25 -2.48 4.63
CA ALA A 11 -7.58 -3.44 5.49
C ALA A 11 -6.05 -3.22 5.50
N GLU A 12 -5.44 -3.03 4.33
CA GLU A 12 -4.00 -2.76 4.22
C GLU A 12 -3.61 -1.43 4.86
N ALA A 13 -4.41 -0.40 4.67
CA ALA A 13 -4.17 0.90 5.30
C ALA A 13 -4.33 0.88 6.83
N THR A 14 -4.93 -0.18 7.39
CA THR A 14 -5.08 -0.40 8.83
C THR A 14 -4.11 -1.48 9.33
N LEU A 15 -4.52 -2.73 9.42
CA LEU A 15 -3.75 -3.80 10.09
C LEU A 15 -3.37 -4.97 9.19
N PHE A 16 -3.84 -5.01 7.94
CA PHE A 16 -3.52 -6.10 7.03
C PHE A 16 -2.19 -5.86 6.32
N PHE A 17 -1.36 -6.90 6.19
CA PHE A 17 0.01 -6.78 5.68
C PHE A 17 0.15 -6.98 4.16
N ILE A 18 -0.84 -7.64 3.50
CA ILE A 18 -0.77 -7.87 2.04
C ILE A 18 -1.28 -6.64 1.29
N VAL A 19 -0.45 -6.11 0.40
CA VAL A 19 -0.77 -4.91 -0.38
C VAL A 19 -1.91 -5.14 -1.38
N PRO A 20 -2.77 -4.14 -1.65
CA PRO A 20 -3.85 -4.25 -2.64
C PRO A 20 -3.34 -4.46 -4.06
N ASP A 21 -2.05 -4.20 -4.31
CA ASP A 21 -1.39 -4.36 -5.60
C ASP A 21 -1.58 -5.78 -6.17
N VAL A 22 -1.68 -6.80 -5.31
CA VAL A 22 -2.02 -8.19 -5.71
C VAL A 22 -3.34 -8.21 -6.47
N TRP A 23 -4.38 -7.58 -5.91
CA TRP A 23 -5.69 -7.54 -6.54
C TRP A 23 -5.74 -6.64 -7.76
N LEU A 24 -5.05 -5.49 -7.72
CA LEU A 24 -4.96 -4.55 -8.84
C LEU A 24 -4.35 -5.20 -10.08
N THR A 25 -3.25 -5.94 -9.93
CA THR A 25 -2.60 -6.63 -11.03
C THR A 25 -3.48 -7.73 -11.61
N LEU A 26 -4.15 -8.51 -10.76
CA LEU A 26 -5.09 -9.56 -11.19
C LEU A 26 -6.31 -8.98 -11.90
N ALA A 27 -6.88 -7.88 -11.43
CA ALA A 27 -8.04 -7.23 -12.02
C ALA A 27 -7.71 -6.55 -13.35
N GLY A 28 -6.51 -5.96 -13.46
CA GLY A 28 -6.02 -5.27 -14.65
C GLY A 28 -5.39 -6.17 -15.72
N ARG A 29 -5.18 -7.46 -15.46
CA ARG A 29 -4.40 -8.37 -16.31
C ARG A 29 -4.87 -8.46 -17.77
N ASP A 30 -6.19 -8.42 -17.98
CA ASP A 30 -6.78 -8.57 -19.33
C ASP A 30 -7.21 -7.24 -19.93
N LYS A 31 -7.78 -6.36 -19.10
CA LYS A 31 -8.32 -5.06 -19.51
C LYS A 31 -7.85 -3.97 -18.55
N LEU A 32 -6.99 -3.11 -19.04
CA LEU A 32 -6.40 -2.00 -18.27
C LEU A 32 -7.46 -1.14 -17.57
N HIS A 33 -8.55 -0.77 -18.28
CA HIS A 33 -9.60 0.08 -17.72
C HIS A 33 -10.26 -0.53 -16.47
N ARG A 34 -10.38 -1.87 -16.39
CA ARG A 34 -10.87 -2.54 -15.18
C ARG A 34 -9.90 -2.35 -14.01
N GLY A 35 -8.59 -2.47 -14.27
CA GLY A 35 -7.56 -2.18 -13.28
C GLY A 35 -7.65 -0.74 -12.77
N LEU A 36 -7.84 0.24 -13.67
CA LEU A 36 -7.98 1.64 -13.30
C LEU A 36 -9.20 1.92 -12.40
N ILE A 37 -10.35 1.31 -12.72
CA ILE A 37 -11.54 1.40 -11.86
C ILE A 37 -11.26 0.80 -10.47
N VAL A 38 -10.62 -0.35 -10.43
CA VAL A 38 -10.28 -1.03 -9.17
C VAL A 38 -9.28 -0.21 -8.35
N CYS A 39 -8.34 0.54 -8.99
CA CYS A 39 -7.46 1.49 -8.31
C CYS A 39 -8.25 2.56 -7.53
N LEU A 40 -9.32 3.11 -8.11
CA LEU A 40 -10.13 4.13 -7.44
C LEU A 40 -10.85 3.57 -6.20
N TYR A 41 -11.36 2.34 -6.28
CA TYR A 41 -11.98 1.68 -5.12
C TYR A 41 -10.95 1.33 -4.03
N SER A 42 -9.76 0.84 -4.41
CA SER A 42 -8.65 0.62 -3.47
C SER A 42 -8.20 1.92 -2.82
N LEU A 43 -8.14 3.01 -3.58
CA LEU A 43 -7.81 4.34 -3.05
C LEU A 43 -8.85 4.80 -2.03
N ALA A 44 -10.14 4.69 -2.35
CA ALA A 44 -11.21 5.07 -1.41
C ALA A 44 -11.11 4.28 -0.10
N GLY A 45 -10.88 2.96 -0.18
CA GLY A 45 -10.64 2.13 0.98
C GLY A 45 -9.40 2.55 1.77
N ALA A 46 -8.27 2.78 1.08
CA ALA A 46 -7.03 3.21 1.71
C ALA A 46 -7.14 4.58 2.40
N LEU A 47 -7.88 5.51 1.82
CA LEU A 47 -8.14 6.82 2.44
C LEU A 47 -9.02 6.68 3.69
N ALA A 48 -10.06 5.86 3.64
CA ALA A 48 -10.89 5.59 4.82
C ALA A 48 -10.09 4.92 5.95
N GLY A 49 -9.28 3.90 5.63
CA GLY A 49 -8.40 3.24 6.59
C GLY A 49 -7.31 4.17 7.12
N GLY A 50 -6.67 4.94 6.24
CA GLY A 50 -5.66 5.93 6.62
C GLY A 50 -6.22 7.03 7.52
N THR A 51 -7.45 7.49 7.26
CA THR A 51 -8.15 8.46 8.13
C THR A 51 -8.37 7.88 9.51
N LEU A 52 -8.83 6.62 9.59
CA LEU A 52 -9.02 5.92 10.87
C LEU A 52 -7.69 5.85 11.64
N MET A 53 -6.61 5.45 10.99
CA MET A 53 -5.28 5.35 11.61
C MET A 53 -4.72 6.71 12.05
N TYR A 54 -4.93 7.76 11.23
CA TYR A 54 -4.57 9.13 11.57
C TYR A 54 -5.31 9.61 12.83
N LEU A 55 -6.62 9.41 12.88
CA LEU A 55 -7.46 9.80 14.03
C LEU A 55 -7.06 9.01 15.27
N TRP A 56 -6.82 7.71 15.15
CA TRP A 56 -6.35 6.90 16.26
C TRP A 56 -4.99 7.37 16.77
N GLY A 57 -4.03 7.56 15.87
CA GLY A 57 -2.71 8.08 16.23
C GLY A 57 -2.72 9.49 16.83
N SER A 58 -3.72 10.32 16.49
CA SER A 58 -3.90 11.64 17.11
C SER A 58 -4.47 11.59 18.52
N GLN A 59 -5.28 10.58 18.86
CA GLN A 59 -5.95 10.44 20.16
C GLN A 59 -5.13 9.60 21.13
N ASP A 60 -4.59 8.47 20.69
CA ASP A 60 -3.79 7.54 21.50
C ASP A 60 -2.63 6.97 20.67
N PRO A 61 -1.57 7.77 20.50
CA PRO A 61 -0.43 7.37 19.66
C PRO A 61 0.29 6.13 20.17
N GLN A 62 0.37 5.95 21.50
CA GLN A 62 1.09 4.83 22.09
C GLN A 62 0.40 3.49 21.82
N THR A 63 -0.92 3.42 21.98
CA THR A 63 -1.67 2.20 21.70
C THR A 63 -1.73 1.94 20.21
N ALA A 64 -1.95 2.97 19.40
CA ALA A 64 -1.98 2.84 17.94
C ALA A 64 -0.67 2.29 17.41
N LEU A 65 0.48 2.80 17.84
CA LEU A 65 1.81 2.31 17.43
C LEU A 65 2.05 0.87 17.87
N ARG A 66 1.75 0.52 19.13
CA ARG A 66 1.89 -0.87 19.62
C ARG A 66 1.09 -1.87 18.79
N VAL A 67 -0.14 -1.50 18.41
CA VAL A 67 -0.98 -2.38 17.58
C VAL A 67 -0.42 -2.48 16.16
N VAL A 68 0.08 -1.40 15.57
CA VAL A 68 0.72 -1.42 14.25
C VAL A 68 2.01 -2.23 14.27
N GLU A 69 2.82 -2.16 15.32
CA GLU A 69 4.03 -2.99 15.50
C GLU A 69 3.72 -4.48 15.58
N SER A 70 2.51 -4.87 16.01
CA SER A 70 2.10 -6.28 16.00
C SER A 70 1.80 -6.84 14.61
N VAL A 71 1.73 -5.99 13.60
CA VAL A 71 1.53 -6.43 12.20
C VAL A 71 2.82 -7.06 11.66
N PRO A 72 2.76 -8.24 11.00
CA PRO A 72 3.93 -8.89 10.46
C PRO A 72 4.79 -7.96 9.59
N ALA A 73 6.12 -8.09 9.74
CA ALA A 73 7.13 -7.31 9.03
C ALA A 73 7.17 -5.80 9.38
N ILE A 74 6.62 -5.39 10.51
CA ILE A 74 6.82 -4.06 11.08
C ILE A 74 7.70 -4.19 12.32
N SER A 75 8.84 -3.51 12.34
CA SER A 75 9.76 -3.48 13.46
C SER A 75 9.73 -2.13 14.19
N THR A 76 10.14 -2.11 15.46
CA THR A 76 10.31 -0.88 16.24
C THR A 76 11.29 0.10 15.57
N GLU A 77 12.32 -0.42 14.90
CA GLU A 77 13.28 0.40 14.13
C GLU A 77 12.58 1.12 12.97
N MET A 78 11.68 0.42 12.27
CA MET A 78 10.91 1.02 11.17
C MET A 78 9.98 2.13 11.68
N VAL A 79 9.38 1.95 12.85
CA VAL A 79 8.55 2.99 13.52
C VAL A 79 9.40 4.23 13.83
N GLY A 80 10.58 4.05 14.42
CA GLY A 80 11.53 5.13 14.72
C GLY A 80 11.99 5.85 13.46
N TRP A 81 12.32 5.11 12.42
CA TRP A 81 12.75 5.66 11.13
C TRP A 81 11.66 6.51 10.46
N VAL A 82 10.40 6.05 10.50
CA VAL A 82 9.27 6.85 9.97
C VAL A 82 9.06 8.12 10.80
N SER A 83 9.21 8.06 12.13
CA SER A 83 9.14 9.24 13.00
C SER A 83 10.22 10.28 12.62
N GLU A 84 11.46 9.83 12.42
CA GLU A 84 12.55 10.68 11.99
C GLU A 84 12.31 11.30 10.61
N GLN A 85 11.84 10.50 9.66
CA GLN A 85 11.48 11.00 8.32
C GLN A 85 10.39 12.07 8.37
N LEU A 86 9.33 11.85 9.15
CA LEU A 86 8.25 12.81 9.28
C LEU A 86 8.72 14.11 9.95
N SER A 87 9.62 14.03 10.93
CA SER A 87 10.16 15.20 11.61
C SER A 87 11.13 16.02 10.73
N THR A 88 11.91 15.36 9.86
CA THR A 88 12.93 16.01 9.02
C THR A 88 12.41 16.43 7.65
N GLN A 89 11.57 15.61 7.03
CA GLN A 89 11.08 15.79 5.66
C GLN A 89 9.59 16.15 5.59
N GLY A 90 8.85 16.03 6.70
CA GLY A 90 7.43 16.35 6.77
C GLY A 90 6.60 15.54 5.77
N VAL A 91 5.76 16.23 5.02
CA VAL A 91 4.84 15.61 4.04
C VAL A 91 5.54 14.90 2.86
N VAL A 92 6.79 15.24 2.58
CA VAL A 92 7.57 14.58 1.53
C VAL A 92 7.84 13.12 1.93
N ALA A 93 8.12 12.86 3.21
CA ALA A 93 8.24 11.50 3.73
C ALA A 93 6.95 10.69 3.54
N LEU A 94 5.79 11.28 3.82
CA LEU A 94 4.48 10.66 3.60
C LEU A 94 4.23 10.33 2.12
N MET A 95 4.73 11.16 1.21
CA MET A 95 4.57 10.96 -0.23
C MET A 95 5.49 9.86 -0.78
N LEU A 96 6.77 9.87 -0.38
CA LEU A 96 7.79 8.98 -0.94
C LEU A 96 7.91 7.64 -0.20
N GLY A 97 7.67 7.62 1.11
CA GLY A 97 7.83 6.44 1.93
C GLY A 97 7.03 5.22 1.46
N PRO A 98 5.72 5.34 1.18
CA PRO A 98 4.96 4.22 0.64
C PRO A 98 5.42 3.73 -0.74
N LEU A 99 6.12 4.56 -1.52
CA LEU A 99 6.73 4.17 -2.80
C LEU A 99 8.03 3.38 -2.60
N SER A 100 8.76 3.64 -1.53
CA SER A 100 10.00 2.91 -1.17
C SER A 100 9.75 1.57 -0.46
N GLY A 101 8.50 1.20 -0.21
CA GLY A 101 8.13 -0.07 0.41
C GLY A 101 7.77 0.02 1.90
N THR A 102 7.91 1.19 2.52
CA THR A 102 7.50 1.39 3.92
C THR A 102 5.97 1.34 4.05
N PRO A 103 5.42 0.60 5.03
CA PRO A 103 3.97 0.50 5.22
C PRO A 103 3.30 1.86 5.44
N TYR A 104 2.31 2.18 4.62
CA TYR A 104 1.57 3.45 4.67
C TYR A 104 0.94 3.74 6.04
N LYS A 105 0.46 2.70 6.74
CA LYS A 105 -0.14 2.83 8.08
C LYS A 105 0.79 3.45 9.11
N LEU A 106 2.10 3.26 8.99
CA LEU A 106 3.09 3.87 9.89
C LEU A 106 3.11 5.39 9.75
N TYR A 107 3.01 5.89 8.52
CA TYR A 107 2.89 7.32 8.27
C TYR A 107 1.53 7.85 8.74
N ALA A 108 0.46 7.10 8.49
CA ALA A 108 -0.89 7.50 8.88
C ALA A 108 -1.03 7.70 10.40
N VAL A 109 -0.53 6.75 11.21
CA VAL A 109 -0.57 6.83 12.67
C VAL A 109 0.27 7.98 13.21
N GLN A 110 1.41 8.28 12.59
CA GLN A 110 2.38 9.27 13.12
C GLN A 110 2.18 10.69 12.55
N ALA A 111 1.41 10.84 11.46
CA ALA A 111 1.26 12.12 10.77
C ALA A 111 0.71 13.25 11.64
N ALA A 112 -0.26 12.96 12.50
CA ALA A 112 -0.84 13.95 13.42
C ALA A 112 0.19 14.43 14.46
N GLY A 113 0.95 13.50 15.06
CA GLY A 113 2.03 13.80 16.01
C GLY A 113 3.17 14.61 15.38
N ALA A 114 3.41 14.44 14.08
CA ALA A 114 4.36 15.24 13.31
C ALA A 114 3.82 16.61 12.84
N GLY A 115 2.63 17.03 13.32
CA GLY A 115 2.03 18.31 12.99
C GLY A 115 1.37 18.39 11.60
N THR A 116 1.20 17.29 10.90
CA THR A 116 0.53 17.26 9.59
C THR A 116 -0.99 17.36 9.79
N SER A 117 -1.63 18.37 9.22
CA SER A 117 -3.10 18.48 9.28
C SER A 117 -3.78 17.38 8.48
N ILE A 118 -4.99 16.96 8.91
CA ILE A 118 -5.74 15.88 8.24
C ILE A 118 -6.01 16.17 6.76
N GLY A 119 -6.28 17.43 6.40
CA GLY A 119 -6.50 17.83 5.01
C GLY A 119 -5.26 17.62 4.15
N LEU A 120 -4.09 18.03 4.66
CA LEU A 120 -2.81 17.84 3.97
C LEU A 120 -2.42 16.36 3.92
N PHE A 121 -2.63 15.60 5.02
CA PHE A 121 -2.45 14.16 5.05
C PHE A 121 -3.27 13.46 3.94
N LEU A 122 -4.56 13.78 3.81
CA LEU A 122 -5.41 13.17 2.79
C LEU A 122 -4.97 13.55 1.37
N LEU A 123 -4.65 14.82 1.13
CA LEU A 123 -4.19 15.29 -0.18
C LEU A 123 -2.92 14.56 -0.64
N VAL A 124 -1.94 14.45 0.24
CA VAL A 124 -0.67 13.74 -0.05
C VAL A 124 -0.91 12.24 -0.18
N SER A 125 -1.78 11.66 0.66
CA SER A 125 -2.16 10.25 0.58
C SER A 125 -2.82 9.89 -0.75
N VAL A 126 -3.72 10.74 -1.27
CA VAL A 126 -4.32 10.55 -2.62
C VAL A 126 -3.21 10.46 -3.66
N THR A 127 -2.30 11.42 -3.67
CA THR A 127 -1.22 11.49 -4.66
C THR A 127 -0.30 10.27 -4.57
N ALA A 128 0.19 9.95 -3.36
CA ALA A 128 1.13 8.85 -3.13
C ALA A 128 0.51 7.49 -3.48
N ARG A 129 -0.69 7.22 -2.98
CA ARG A 129 -1.38 5.93 -3.18
C ARG A 129 -1.85 5.74 -4.62
N LEU A 130 -2.45 6.78 -5.22
CA LEU A 130 -2.93 6.70 -6.60
C LEU A 130 -1.76 6.48 -7.57
N THR A 131 -0.66 7.24 -7.41
CA THR A 131 0.55 7.06 -8.23
C THR A 131 1.06 5.63 -8.16
N ARG A 132 1.21 5.06 -6.96
CA ARG A 132 1.63 3.67 -6.78
C ARG A 132 0.68 2.69 -7.44
N PHE A 133 -0.62 2.80 -7.19
CA PHE A 133 -1.62 1.87 -7.75
C PHE A 133 -1.66 1.92 -9.28
N LEU A 134 -1.59 3.12 -9.86
CA LEU A 134 -1.52 3.28 -11.31
C LEU A 134 -0.23 2.68 -11.87
N LEU A 135 0.93 2.99 -11.28
CA LEU A 135 2.21 2.45 -11.74
C LEU A 135 2.20 0.92 -11.75
N VAL A 136 1.81 0.28 -10.65
CA VAL A 136 1.75 -1.19 -10.55
C VAL A 136 0.77 -1.77 -11.57
N THR A 137 -0.39 -1.16 -11.73
CA THR A 137 -1.41 -1.62 -12.69
C THR A 137 -0.93 -1.48 -14.14
N PHE A 138 -0.31 -0.34 -14.51
CA PHE A 138 0.23 -0.12 -15.84
C PHE A 138 1.40 -1.08 -16.13
N VAL A 139 2.39 -1.12 -15.25
CA VAL A 139 3.58 -1.97 -15.41
C VAL A 139 3.18 -3.43 -15.57
N SER A 140 2.32 -3.95 -14.69
CA SER A 140 1.88 -5.35 -14.77
C SER A 140 1.10 -5.66 -16.05
N ASN A 141 0.19 -4.77 -16.47
CA ASN A 141 -0.60 -4.97 -17.70
C ASN A 141 0.30 -4.98 -18.94
N TYR A 142 1.24 -4.03 -19.06
CA TYR A 142 2.15 -3.98 -20.21
C TYR A 142 3.17 -5.11 -20.19
N ALA A 143 3.71 -5.47 -19.03
CA ALA A 143 4.60 -6.62 -18.88
C ALA A 143 3.91 -7.92 -19.32
N LEU A 144 2.66 -8.15 -18.88
CA LEU A 144 1.87 -9.31 -19.29
C LEU A 144 1.59 -9.32 -20.81
N LYS A 145 1.29 -8.17 -21.40
CA LYS A 145 1.11 -8.07 -22.87
C LYS A 145 2.40 -8.39 -23.62
N GLY A 146 3.54 -7.92 -23.15
CA GLY A 146 4.84 -8.25 -23.70
C GLY A 146 5.13 -9.74 -23.62
N LEU A 147 4.97 -10.33 -22.43
CA LEU A 147 5.21 -11.76 -22.20
C LEU A 147 4.29 -12.66 -23.04
N THR A 148 3.00 -12.34 -23.13
CA THR A 148 2.05 -13.14 -23.93
C THR A 148 2.26 -13.00 -25.45
N ARG A 149 3.03 -12.01 -25.92
CA ARG A 149 3.47 -11.94 -27.32
C ARG A 149 4.49 -13.04 -27.64
N TRP A 150 5.35 -13.39 -26.67
CA TRP A 150 6.38 -14.44 -26.82
C TRP A 150 5.83 -15.83 -26.46
N TRP A 151 4.91 -15.89 -25.48
CA TRP A 151 4.25 -17.13 -25.00
C TRP A 151 2.73 -16.96 -25.00
N PRO A 152 2.05 -17.19 -26.16
CA PRO A 152 0.60 -16.95 -26.30
C PRO A 152 -0.27 -17.78 -25.33
N ASN A 153 0.19 -18.96 -24.94
CA ASN A 153 -0.53 -19.89 -24.05
C ASN A 153 -0.29 -19.64 -22.57
N LEU A 154 0.36 -18.52 -22.20
CA LEU A 154 0.67 -18.21 -20.82
C LEU A 154 -0.59 -17.96 -19.98
N ASN A 155 -0.74 -18.68 -18.87
CA ASN A 155 -1.78 -18.39 -17.89
C ASN A 155 -1.42 -17.13 -17.10
N ARG A 156 -1.95 -15.97 -17.52
CA ARG A 156 -1.68 -14.65 -16.92
C ARG A 156 -1.99 -14.61 -15.43
N ALA A 157 -3.12 -15.22 -15.00
CA ALA A 157 -3.49 -15.22 -13.59
C ALA A 157 -2.53 -16.08 -12.76
N GLY A 158 -2.24 -17.30 -13.24
CA GLY A 158 -1.29 -18.20 -12.57
C GLY A 158 0.09 -17.58 -12.42
N MET A 159 0.59 -16.91 -13.46
CA MET A 159 1.89 -16.24 -13.39
C MET A 159 1.92 -15.11 -12.36
N LEU A 160 0.88 -14.28 -12.30
CA LEU A 160 0.79 -13.22 -11.29
C LEU A 160 0.72 -13.78 -9.88
N ILE A 161 -0.06 -14.85 -9.65
CA ILE A 161 -0.18 -15.50 -8.35
C ILE A 161 1.19 -16.06 -7.92
N ILE A 162 1.90 -16.73 -8.82
CA ILE A 162 3.24 -17.28 -8.55
C ILE A 162 4.22 -16.12 -8.26
N ALA A 163 4.22 -15.06 -9.06
CA ALA A 163 5.10 -13.91 -8.86
C ALA A 163 4.86 -13.26 -7.47
N TRP A 164 3.61 -13.06 -7.08
CA TRP A 164 3.28 -12.54 -5.76
C TRP A 164 3.62 -13.50 -4.63
N ALA A 165 3.39 -14.80 -4.81
CA ALA A 165 3.77 -15.81 -3.83
C ALA A 165 5.29 -15.82 -3.60
N LEU A 166 6.10 -15.77 -4.67
CA LEU A 166 7.55 -15.68 -4.58
C LEU A 166 8.01 -14.36 -3.94
N PHE A 167 7.36 -13.24 -4.31
CA PHE A 167 7.65 -11.95 -3.68
C PHE A 167 7.44 -12.00 -2.16
N TYR A 168 6.29 -12.52 -1.70
CA TYR A 168 6.02 -12.59 -0.26
C TYR A 168 6.88 -13.64 0.45
N ALA A 169 7.18 -14.76 -0.19
CA ALA A 169 8.12 -15.74 0.38
C ALA A 169 9.51 -15.10 0.60
N PHE A 170 10.01 -14.36 -0.39
CA PHE A 170 11.25 -13.61 -0.26
C PHE A 170 11.15 -12.50 0.80
N TYR A 171 10.09 -11.70 0.75
CA TYR A 171 9.86 -10.60 1.68
C TYR A 171 9.89 -11.07 3.14
N PHE A 172 9.16 -12.14 3.46
CA PHE A 172 9.16 -12.68 4.81
C PHE A 172 10.47 -13.36 5.18
N SER A 173 11.18 -13.98 4.25
CA SER A 173 12.49 -14.57 4.55
C SER A 173 13.54 -13.53 4.95
N VAL A 174 13.44 -12.30 4.41
CA VAL A 174 14.35 -11.20 4.72
C VAL A 174 13.92 -10.44 5.97
N MET A 175 12.60 -10.31 6.21
CA MET A 175 12.07 -9.53 7.34
C MET A 175 11.88 -10.32 8.64
N SER A 176 12.01 -11.65 8.60
CA SER A 176 11.87 -12.53 9.78
C SER A 176 13.22 -12.82 10.49
N GLY A 177 14.31 -12.15 10.09
CA GLY A 177 15.65 -12.27 10.67
C GLY A 177 15.93 -11.27 11.79
#